data_16aab0a724a1233765452a398a8454a5
#
_entry.id   16aab0a724a1233765452a398a8454a5
#
_cell.length_a   1.000
_cell.length_b   1.000
_cell.length_c   1.000
_cell.angle_alpha   90.00
_cell.angle_beta   90.00
_cell.angle_gamma   90.00
#
_symmetry.space_group_name_H-M   'P 1'
#
loop_
_entity.id
_entity.type
_entity.pdbx_description
1 polymer ?
#
loop_
_entity_poly.entity_id
_entity_poly.type
_entity_poly.pdbx_seq_one_letter_code
_entity_poly.pdbx_strand_id
1 'polypeptide(L)'
;MPQIVGRLAPEFALEGVLNGGFHTYRLSDYKGKWVVLFFYPLDFTFVCPTEILAFSDRLGEFKKLNAEVFGASVDSKFSHLAWTEKPREEGGIKSLAYPLLEDLKKELAEEYGVLDEAGAVALRGLFLIDPDGIVQHATVNNTAVGRSVDETLRVVQAFQYVRDHGEVCPADWKPGTKAMKADWDKSKEYFAHPK
;
A
#
# COMPACT_ATOMS: atom_id res chain seq x y z
N MET A 1 -1.25 -7.00 -17.13
CA MET A 1 -1.74 -6.13 -16.04
C MET A 1 -2.53 -4.99 -16.67
N PRO A 2 -3.80 -4.78 -16.34
CA PRO A 2 -4.51 -3.61 -16.84
C PRO A 2 -3.84 -2.33 -16.31
N GLN A 3 -3.86 -1.26 -17.11
CA GLN A 3 -3.37 0.04 -16.67
C GLN A 3 -4.30 0.56 -15.57
N ILE A 4 -3.87 0.50 -14.32
CA ILE A 4 -4.67 0.89 -13.16
C ILE A 4 -4.31 2.30 -12.65
N VAL A 5 -3.05 2.74 -12.81
CA VAL A 5 -2.58 4.05 -12.37
C VAL A 5 -3.28 5.15 -13.18
N GLY A 6 -3.78 6.18 -12.48
CA GLY A 6 -4.56 7.27 -13.05
C GLY A 6 -6.06 6.96 -13.21
N ARG A 7 -6.55 5.83 -12.70
CA ARG A 7 -7.96 5.43 -12.75
C ARG A 7 -8.52 5.26 -11.34
N LEU A 8 -9.85 5.22 -11.24
CA LEU A 8 -10.52 4.81 -10.01
C LEU A 8 -10.03 3.43 -9.58
N ALA A 9 -9.69 3.31 -8.31
CA ALA A 9 -9.33 2.05 -7.70
C ALA A 9 -10.51 1.07 -7.75
N PRO A 10 -10.30 -0.20 -8.07
CA PRO A 10 -11.31 -1.22 -7.88
C PRO A 10 -11.83 -1.21 -6.43
N GLU A 11 -13.14 -1.16 -6.29
CA GLU A 11 -13.81 -1.13 -4.99
C GLU A 11 -13.75 -2.51 -4.33
N PHE A 12 -13.71 -2.53 -3.01
CA PHE A 12 -13.85 -3.77 -2.26
C PHE A 12 -14.79 -3.62 -1.06
N ALA A 13 -15.40 -4.72 -0.67
CA ALA A 13 -16.11 -4.90 0.58
C ALA A 13 -15.74 -6.29 1.11
N LEU A 14 -14.63 -6.37 1.85
CA LEU A 14 -14.04 -7.62 2.30
C LEU A 14 -14.05 -7.73 3.82
N GLU A 15 -14.19 -8.95 4.33
CA GLU A 15 -13.93 -9.21 5.72
C GLU A 15 -12.42 -9.18 5.99
N GLY A 16 -12.04 -8.73 7.17
CA GLY A 16 -10.66 -8.68 7.61
C GLY A 16 -10.54 -8.81 9.11
N VAL A 17 -9.30 -8.97 9.57
CA VAL A 17 -8.94 -9.16 10.98
C VAL A 17 -8.18 -7.97 11.50
N LEU A 18 -8.61 -7.43 12.62
CA LEU A 18 -7.85 -6.45 13.41
C LEU A 18 -8.19 -6.62 14.89
N ASN A 19 -7.17 -6.58 15.77
CA ASN A 19 -7.31 -6.69 17.23
C ASN A 19 -8.13 -7.92 17.68
N GLY A 20 -7.94 -9.06 17.01
CA GLY A 20 -8.62 -10.30 17.35
C GLY A 20 -10.11 -10.37 16.94
N GLY A 21 -10.61 -9.35 16.22
CA GLY A 21 -11.99 -9.27 15.74
C GLY A 21 -12.11 -9.31 14.22
N PHE A 22 -13.28 -9.74 13.73
CA PHE A 22 -13.64 -9.72 12.32
C PHE A 22 -14.50 -8.48 12.02
N HIS A 23 -14.13 -7.75 10.97
CA HIS A 23 -14.85 -6.57 10.52
C HIS A 23 -14.93 -6.55 8.98
N THR A 24 -15.99 -5.98 8.44
CA THR A 24 -16.07 -5.69 7.00
C THR A 24 -15.46 -4.33 6.72
N TYR A 25 -14.48 -4.30 5.82
CA TYR A 25 -13.80 -3.09 5.34
C TYR A 25 -14.25 -2.79 3.92
N ARG A 26 -14.61 -1.53 3.66
CA ARG A 26 -14.99 -1.06 2.33
C ARG A 26 -14.09 0.08 1.94
N LEU A 27 -13.59 0.08 0.70
CA LEU A 27 -12.74 1.19 0.23
C LEU A 27 -13.48 2.53 0.31
N SER A 28 -14.77 2.53 0.00
CA SER A 28 -15.63 3.71 0.06
C SER A 28 -15.69 4.41 1.43
N ASP A 29 -15.45 3.68 2.53
CA ASP A 29 -15.45 4.24 3.88
C ASP A 29 -14.20 5.12 4.17
N TYR A 30 -13.22 5.07 3.28
CA TYR A 30 -11.95 5.80 3.39
C TYR A 30 -11.84 6.99 2.44
N LYS A 31 -12.95 7.43 1.82
CA LYS A 31 -12.97 8.67 1.02
C LYS A 31 -12.44 9.85 1.84
N GLY A 32 -11.60 10.66 1.21
CA GLY A 32 -10.93 11.78 1.87
C GLY A 32 -9.63 11.39 2.59
N LYS A 33 -9.25 10.13 2.57
CA LYS A 33 -7.98 9.61 3.11
C LYS A 33 -7.13 9.02 2.00
N TRP A 34 -5.83 8.98 2.22
CA TRP A 34 -4.94 8.16 1.43
C TRP A 34 -5.06 6.70 1.87
N VAL A 35 -4.97 5.77 0.93
CA VAL A 35 -5.01 4.33 1.22
C VAL A 35 -3.79 3.66 0.60
N VAL A 36 -3.05 2.93 1.42
CA VAL A 36 -2.01 2.00 0.99
C VAL A 36 -2.60 0.60 1.08
N LEU A 37 -2.93 0.02 -0.07
CA LEU A 37 -3.38 -1.36 -0.18
C LEU A 37 -2.22 -2.20 -0.72
N PHE A 38 -1.81 -3.21 0.02
CA PHE A 38 -0.78 -4.11 -0.45
C PHE A 38 -1.23 -5.57 -0.39
N PHE A 39 -0.84 -6.32 -1.41
CA PHE A 39 -1.10 -7.75 -1.52
C PHE A 39 0.15 -8.54 -1.14
N TYR A 40 -0.03 -9.71 -0.55
CA TYR A 40 1.05 -10.66 -0.25
C TYR A 40 0.58 -12.09 -0.58
N PRO A 41 1.52 -13.01 -0.88
CA PRO A 41 1.15 -14.34 -1.37
C PRO A 41 0.31 -15.16 -0.40
N LEU A 42 0.85 -15.48 0.79
CA LEU A 42 0.22 -16.38 1.77
C LEU A 42 0.66 -16.06 3.19
N ASP A 43 -0.23 -16.38 4.14
CA ASP A 43 0.06 -16.46 5.55
C ASP A 43 1.11 -17.53 5.86
N PHE A 44 1.73 -17.45 7.04
CA PHE A 44 2.71 -18.42 7.56
C PHE A 44 3.90 -18.72 6.63
N THR A 45 4.30 -17.76 5.80
CA THR A 45 5.46 -17.88 4.90
C THR A 45 6.69 -17.13 5.44
N PHE A 46 7.64 -16.74 4.58
CA PHE A 46 8.96 -16.27 5.02
C PHE A 46 9.14 -14.76 4.86
N VAL A 47 8.92 -14.20 3.67
CA VAL A 47 9.04 -12.77 3.39
C VAL A 47 7.83 -11.99 3.88
N CYS A 48 6.63 -12.57 3.80
CA CYS A 48 5.38 -11.89 4.12
C CYS A 48 5.34 -11.31 5.55
N PRO A 49 5.72 -12.05 6.61
CA PRO A 49 5.70 -11.47 7.96
C PRO A 49 6.65 -10.29 8.10
N THR A 50 7.78 -10.27 7.39
CA THR A 50 8.74 -9.16 7.46
C THR A 50 8.16 -7.86 6.90
N GLU A 51 7.43 -7.92 5.79
CA GLU A 51 6.75 -6.76 5.22
C GLU A 51 5.62 -6.29 6.12
N ILE A 52 4.75 -7.22 6.53
CA ILE A 52 3.57 -6.94 7.35
C ILE A 52 3.98 -6.25 8.66
N LEU A 53 4.99 -6.76 9.32
CA LEU A 53 5.50 -6.18 10.57
C LEU A 53 6.18 -4.82 10.33
N ALA A 54 6.93 -4.66 9.24
CA ALA A 54 7.57 -3.38 8.92
C ALA A 54 6.54 -2.26 8.69
N PHE A 55 5.42 -2.53 8.01
CA PHE A 55 4.30 -1.59 7.90
C PHE A 55 3.64 -1.33 9.25
N SER A 56 3.45 -2.37 10.08
CA SER A 56 2.83 -2.25 11.40
C SER A 56 3.66 -1.39 12.34
N ASP A 57 4.96 -1.64 12.40
CA ASP A 57 5.89 -0.91 13.28
C ASP A 57 5.99 0.58 12.92
N ARG A 58 5.71 0.91 11.66
CA ARG A 58 5.73 2.28 11.14
C ARG A 58 4.33 2.87 10.87
N LEU A 59 3.26 2.20 11.33
CA LEU A 59 1.88 2.66 11.08
C LEU A 59 1.62 4.09 11.55
N GLY A 60 2.26 4.49 12.65
CA GLY A 60 2.16 5.87 13.17
C GLY A 60 2.62 6.95 12.19
N GLU A 61 3.56 6.63 11.28
CA GLU A 61 4.02 7.56 10.23
C GLU A 61 2.95 7.68 9.13
N PHE A 62 2.33 6.59 8.72
CA PHE A 62 1.21 6.62 7.77
C PHE A 62 0.01 7.40 8.32
N LYS A 63 -0.34 7.20 9.59
CA LYS A 63 -1.42 7.95 10.24
C LYS A 63 -1.18 9.45 10.28
N LYS A 64 0.07 9.89 10.50
CA LYS A 64 0.44 11.32 10.43
C LYS A 64 0.25 11.91 9.03
N LEU A 65 0.32 11.08 8.01
CA LEU A 65 0.07 11.42 6.60
C LEU A 65 -1.41 11.24 6.20
N ASN A 66 -2.33 11.06 7.15
CA ASN A 66 -3.73 10.73 6.86
C ASN A 66 -3.87 9.54 5.89
N ALA A 67 -3.00 8.54 6.03
CA ALA A 67 -2.97 7.35 5.20
C ALA A 67 -3.34 6.11 6.02
N GLU A 68 -4.28 5.33 5.50
CA GLU A 68 -4.67 4.02 6.04
C GLU A 68 -3.91 2.91 5.31
N VAL A 69 -3.61 1.84 6.02
CA VAL A 69 -2.86 0.70 5.48
C VAL A 69 -3.71 -0.56 5.56
N PHE A 70 -3.74 -1.33 4.48
CA PHE A 70 -4.41 -2.63 4.37
C PHE A 70 -3.48 -3.65 3.75
N GLY A 71 -3.37 -4.82 4.37
CA GLY A 71 -2.80 -5.99 3.74
C GLY A 71 -3.91 -6.91 3.23
N ALA A 72 -3.71 -7.58 2.10
CA ALA A 72 -4.65 -8.55 1.54
C ALA A 72 -3.91 -9.79 1.04
N SER A 73 -4.50 -10.95 1.27
CA SER A 73 -4.06 -12.20 0.65
C SER A 73 -5.26 -13.09 0.32
N VAL A 74 -5.00 -14.17 -0.37
CA VAL A 74 -6.01 -15.18 -0.72
C VAL A 74 -6.37 -16.10 0.44
N ASP A 75 -5.77 -15.92 1.62
CA ASP A 75 -6.09 -16.68 2.82
C ASP A 75 -7.40 -16.24 3.45
N SER A 76 -7.99 -17.11 4.27
CA SER A 76 -9.21 -16.82 5.02
C SER A 76 -8.92 -15.90 6.23
N LYS A 77 -9.94 -15.16 6.67
CA LYS A 77 -9.90 -14.38 7.92
C LYS A 77 -9.53 -15.22 9.14
N PHE A 78 -9.85 -16.52 9.14
CA PHE A 78 -9.50 -17.44 10.22
C PHE A 78 -7.99 -17.75 10.23
N SER A 79 -7.37 -17.89 9.05
CA SER A 79 -5.92 -17.99 8.90
C SER A 79 -5.24 -16.73 9.41
N HIS A 80 -5.70 -15.56 8.96
CA HIS A 80 -5.19 -14.27 9.42
C HIS A 80 -5.28 -14.14 10.95
N LEU A 81 -6.43 -14.49 11.54
CA LEU A 81 -6.61 -14.45 13.00
C LEU A 81 -5.58 -15.33 13.71
N ALA A 82 -5.46 -16.58 13.31
CA ALA A 82 -4.49 -17.51 13.91
C ALA A 82 -3.05 -17.00 13.78
N TRP A 83 -2.72 -16.35 12.66
CA TRP A 83 -1.39 -15.80 12.45
C TRP A 83 -1.11 -14.55 13.30
N THR A 84 -2.13 -13.71 13.55
CA THR A 84 -2.01 -12.57 14.48
C THR A 84 -1.82 -12.96 15.93
N GLU A 85 -2.13 -14.18 16.32
CA GLU A 85 -1.90 -14.71 17.67
C GLU A 85 -0.48 -15.29 17.84
N LYS A 86 0.16 -15.69 16.73
CA LYS A 86 1.49 -16.30 16.75
C LYS A 86 2.57 -15.28 17.07
N PRO A 87 3.52 -15.62 17.99
CA PRO A 87 4.66 -14.77 18.31
C PRO A 87 5.53 -14.41 17.10
N ARG A 88 6.10 -13.20 17.09
CA ARG A 88 6.96 -12.71 16.00
C ARG A 88 8.23 -13.54 15.83
N GLU A 89 8.83 -13.97 16.93
CA GLU A 89 10.02 -14.82 16.97
C GLU A 89 9.80 -16.22 16.36
N GLU A 90 8.55 -16.62 16.21
CA GLU A 90 8.15 -17.87 15.55
C GLU A 90 7.64 -17.66 14.11
N GLY A 91 7.90 -16.49 13.51
CA GLY A 91 7.39 -16.15 12.19
C GLY A 91 5.91 -15.73 12.18
N GLY A 92 5.35 -15.37 13.34
CA GLY A 92 4.00 -14.81 13.48
C GLY A 92 3.98 -13.31 13.29
N ILE A 93 2.80 -12.73 13.36
CA ILE A 93 2.56 -11.29 13.22
C ILE A 93 1.81 -10.71 14.42
N LYS A 94 2.10 -11.20 15.59
CA LYS A 94 1.49 -10.73 16.84
C LYS A 94 1.60 -9.22 17.00
N SER A 95 0.52 -8.61 17.49
CA SER A 95 0.40 -7.15 17.67
C SER A 95 0.37 -6.36 16.37
N LEU A 96 -0.16 -6.96 15.28
CA LEU A 96 -0.45 -6.24 14.05
C LEU A 96 -1.45 -5.10 14.31
N ALA A 97 -1.16 -3.91 13.76
CA ALA A 97 -1.88 -2.68 14.09
C ALA A 97 -2.80 -2.15 12.96
N TYR A 98 -2.94 -2.88 11.86
CA TYR A 98 -3.81 -2.57 10.72
C TYR A 98 -4.51 -3.84 10.21
N PRO A 99 -5.61 -3.72 9.41
CA PRO A 99 -6.38 -4.87 8.98
C PRO A 99 -5.65 -5.76 7.95
N LEU A 100 -5.81 -7.08 8.08
CA LEU A 100 -5.59 -8.04 7.00
C LEU A 100 -6.93 -8.45 6.40
N LEU A 101 -7.06 -8.29 5.09
CA LEU A 101 -8.27 -8.55 4.32
C LEU A 101 -8.24 -9.95 3.70
N GLU A 102 -9.37 -10.64 3.79
CA GLU A 102 -9.61 -11.95 3.17
C GLU A 102 -10.03 -11.76 1.71
N ASP A 103 -9.15 -12.04 0.75
CA ASP A 103 -9.50 -12.13 -0.68
C ASP A 103 -9.60 -13.60 -1.13
N LEU A 104 -10.38 -14.40 -0.40
CA LEU A 104 -10.51 -15.85 -0.60
C LEU A 104 -11.03 -16.21 -2.00
N LYS A 105 -11.83 -15.34 -2.61
CA LYS A 105 -12.31 -15.51 -3.99
C LYS A 105 -11.31 -15.04 -5.03
N LYS A 106 -10.26 -14.35 -4.60
CA LYS A 106 -9.20 -13.80 -5.48
C LYS A 106 -9.68 -12.70 -6.44
N GLU A 107 -10.90 -12.23 -6.24
CA GLU A 107 -11.53 -11.20 -7.10
C GLU A 107 -10.76 -9.87 -7.00
N LEU A 108 -10.36 -9.48 -5.79
CA LEU A 108 -9.60 -8.24 -5.61
C LEU A 108 -8.20 -8.33 -6.23
N ALA A 109 -7.49 -9.44 -6.01
CA ALA A 109 -6.16 -9.66 -6.60
C ALA A 109 -6.21 -9.68 -8.14
N GLU A 110 -7.28 -10.24 -8.73
CA GLU A 110 -7.52 -10.24 -10.17
C GLU A 110 -7.79 -8.83 -10.70
N GLU A 111 -8.69 -8.07 -10.08
CA GLU A 111 -9.04 -6.70 -10.48
C GLU A 111 -7.84 -5.74 -10.41
N TYR A 112 -6.99 -5.90 -9.38
CA TYR A 112 -5.74 -5.15 -9.27
C TYR A 112 -4.61 -5.70 -10.16
N GLY A 113 -4.85 -6.82 -10.87
CA GLY A 113 -3.90 -7.41 -11.80
C GLY A 113 -2.65 -7.98 -11.14
N VAL A 114 -2.79 -8.47 -9.90
CA VAL A 114 -1.68 -9.03 -9.12
C VAL A 114 -1.83 -10.53 -8.83
N LEU A 115 -2.90 -11.16 -9.32
CA LEU A 115 -3.00 -12.62 -9.25
C LEU A 115 -1.90 -13.23 -10.13
N ASP A 116 -1.22 -14.26 -9.64
CA ASP A 116 -0.17 -14.94 -10.41
C ASP A 116 -0.76 -15.70 -11.64
N GLU A 117 0.09 -16.08 -12.59
CA GLU A 117 -0.37 -16.75 -13.82
C GLU A 117 -1.10 -18.08 -13.53
N ALA A 118 -0.76 -18.76 -12.44
CA ALA A 118 -1.44 -19.98 -12.02
C ALA A 118 -2.80 -19.72 -11.37
N GLY A 119 -3.13 -18.44 -11.06
CA GLY A 119 -4.34 -18.07 -10.33
C GLY A 119 -4.36 -18.58 -8.90
N ALA A 120 -3.20 -18.86 -8.32
CA ALA A 120 -3.07 -19.46 -7.00
C ALA A 120 -2.94 -18.45 -5.89
N VAL A 121 -2.02 -17.48 -6.03
CA VAL A 121 -1.69 -16.49 -4.99
C VAL A 121 -1.53 -15.09 -5.58
N ALA A 122 -1.56 -14.08 -4.73
CA ALA A 122 -1.22 -12.73 -5.15
C ALA A 122 0.30 -12.52 -5.20
N LEU A 123 0.78 -11.81 -6.23
CA LEU A 123 2.10 -11.21 -6.25
C LEU A 123 2.17 -10.09 -5.18
N ARG A 124 3.37 -9.58 -4.93
CA ARG A 124 3.56 -8.48 -3.98
C ARG A 124 3.21 -7.13 -4.63
N GLY A 125 1.92 -6.92 -4.90
CA GLY A 125 1.39 -5.65 -5.37
C GLY A 125 1.24 -4.65 -4.24
N LEU A 126 1.55 -3.37 -4.48
CA LEU A 126 1.24 -2.26 -3.59
C LEU A 126 0.67 -1.11 -4.39
N PHE A 127 -0.41 -0.54 -3.91
CA PHE A 127 -1.15 0.53 -4.57
C PHE A 127 -1.36 1.68 -3.59
N LEU A 128 -1.05 2.89 -4.03
CA LEU A 128 -1.39 4.11 -3.32
C LEU A 128 -2.62 4.72 -3.97
N ILE A 129 -3.69 4.87 -3.20
CA ILE A 129 -4.98 5.43 -3.62
C ILE A 129 -5.12 6.79 -2.93
N ASP A 130 -5.48 7.81 -3.70
CA ASP A 130 -5.65 9.14 -3.18
C ASP A 130 -7.04 9.36 -2.54
N PRO A 131 -7.29 10.53 -1.89
CA PRO A 131 -8.58 10.85 -1.27
C PRO A 131 -9.79 10.87 -2.21
N ASP A 132 -9.57 10.98 -3.51
CA ASP A 132 -10.61 10.94 -4.55
C ASP A 132 -10.86 9.52 -5.08
N GLY A 133 -10.10 8.53 -4.57
CA GLY A 133 -10.20 7.12 -4.98
C GLY A 133 -9.40 6.79 -6.23
N ILE A 134 -8.48 7.65 -6.67
CA ILE A 134 -7.65 7.41 -7.85
C ILE A 134 -6.35 6.69 -7.43
N VAL A 135 -5.96 5.64 -8.14
CA VAL A 135 -4.66 4.99 -7.95
C VAL A 135 -3.56 5.91 -8.48
N GLN A 136 -2.72 6.44 -7.61
CA GLN A 136 -1.63 7.33 -7.96
C GLN A 136 -0.30 6.60 -8.21
N HIS A 137 -0.10 5.46 -7.56
CA HIS A 137 1.14 4.68 -7.67
C HIS A 137 0.84 3.19 -7.56
N ALA A 138 1.60 2.40 -8.30
CA ALA A 138 1.59 0.95 -8.20
C ALA A 138 3.01 0.39 -8.33
N THR A 139 3.34 -0.60 -7.51
CA THR A 139 4.56 -1.41 -7.66
C THR A 139 4.21 -2.87 -7.44
N VAL A 140 4.81 -3.76 -8.22
CA VAL A 140 4.56 -5.20 -8.12
C VAL A 140 5.89 -5.94 -8.18
N ASN A 141 6.23 -6.62 -7.09
CA ASN A 141 7.38 -7.52 -7.05
C ASN A 141 6.90 -8.97 -7.22
N ASN A 142 7.76 -9.80 -7.80
CA ASN A 142 7.62 -11.24 -7.68
C ASN A 142 7.81 -11.66 -6.22
N THR A 143 7.36 -12.85 -5.87
CA THR A 143 7.18 -13.34 -4.49
C THR A 143 8.45 -13.38 -3.64
N ALA A 144 9.64 -13.39 -4.25
CA ALA A 144 10.92 -13.55 -3.55
C ALA A 144 11.47 -12.28 -2.87
N VAL A 145 10.99 -11.08 -3.26
CA VAL A 145 11.57 -9.81 -2.79
C VAL A 145 10.51 -8.92 -2.16
N GLY A 146 10.71 -8.60 -0.88
CA GLY A 146 9.85 -7.68 -0.12
C GLY A 146 9.96 -6.22 -0.58
N ARG A 147 8.95 -5.41 -0.24
CA ARG A 147 8.86 -4.00 -0.60
C ARG A 147 9.45 -3.10 0.48
N SER A 148 9.83 -1.90 0.09
CA SER A 148 10.38 -0.89 0.99
C SER A 148 9.27 -0.02 1.60
N VAL A 149 9.17 0.00 2.92
CA VAL A 149 8.27 0.91 3.64
C VAL A 149 8.77 2.36 3.55
N ASP A 150 10.10 2.58 3.53
CA ASP A 150 10.67 3.92 3.31
C ASP A 150 10.24 4.52 1.98
N GLU A 151 10.32 3.73 0.92
CA GLU A 151 9.89 4.18 -0.40
C GLU A 151 8.37 4.41 -0.44
N THR A 152 7.58 3.56 0.21
CA THR A 152 6.13 3.76 0.31
C THR A 152 5.79 5.08 0.99
N LEU A 153 6.41 5.39 2.13
CA LEU A 153 6.24 6.66 2.84
C LEU A 153 6.69 7.86 2.00
N ARG A 154 7.85 7.74 1.33
CA ARG A 154 8.35 8.78 0.43
C ARG A 154 7.36 9.08 -0.71
N VAL A 155 6.78 8.04 -1.30
CA VAL A 155 5.82 8.18 -2.41
C VAL A 155 4.51 8.80 -1.92
N VAL A 156 3.97 8.39 -0.77
CA VAL A 156 2.80 9.04 -0.15
C VAL A 156 3.06 10.54 0.02
N GLN A 157 4.19 10.91 0.62
CA GLN A 157 4.56 12.31 0.86
C GLN A 157 4.74 13.10 -0.45
N ALA A 158 5.31 12.47 -1.49
CA ALA A 158 5.48 13.11 -2.79
C ALA A 158 4.14 13.44 -3.45
N PHE A 159 3.19 12.49 -3.46
CA PHE A 159 1.86 12.74 -4.03
C PHE A 159 1.04 13.74 -3.21
N GLN A 160 1.17 13.75 -1.88
CA GLN A 160 0.59 14.77 -1.03
C GLN A 160 1.16 16.16 -1.37
N TYR A 161 2.48 16.26 -1.48
CA TYR A 161 3.13 17.52 -1.83
C TYR A 161 2.64 18.06 -3.18
N VAL A 162 2.57 17.22 -4.21
CA VAL A 162 2.03 17.61 -5.53
C VAL A 162 0.60 18.11 -5.43
N ARG A 163 -0.24 17.41 -4.65
CA ARG A 163 -1.64 17.80 -4.45
C ARG A 163 -1.78 19.15 -3.74
N ASP A 164 -0.97 19.40 -2.73
CA ASP A 164 -1.09 20.57 -1.87
C ASP A 164 -0.45 21.82 -2.49
N HIS A 165 0.61 21.66 -3.27
CA HIS A 165 1.41 22.77 -3.80
C HIS A 165 1.26 23.01 -5.31
N GLY A 166 0.72 22.04 -6.05
CA GLY A 166 0.63 22.13 -7.52
C GLY A 166 2.00 22.12 -8.24
N GLU A 167 3.05 21.76 -7.51
CA GLU A 167 4.40 21.55 -8.04
C GLU A 167 4.64 20.08 -8.35
N VAL A 168 5.65 19.75 -9.13
CA VAL A 168 6.04 18.37 -9.44
C VAL A 168 7.29 17.97 -8.68
N CYS A 169 7.33 16.72 -8.23
CA CYS A 169 8.46 16.14 -7.52
C CYS A 169 9.46 15.55 -8.51
N PRO A 170 10.71 16.04 -8.55
CA PRO A 170 11.76 15.43 -9.36
C PRO A 170 12.13 14.01 -8.90
N ALA A 171 12.99 13.35 -9.68
CA ALA A 171 13.54 12.05 -9.30
C ALA A 171 14.17 12.12 -7.90
N ASP A 172 13.98 11.07 -7.11
CA ASP A 172 14.51 10.95 -5.74
C ASP A 172 14.04 12.04 -4.76
N TRP A 173 13.01 12.79 -5.10
CA TRP A 173 12.47 13.84 -4.22
C TRP A 173 12.14 13.26 -2.83
N LYS A 174 12.48 14.05 -1.81
CA LYS A 174 12.14 13.77 -0.40
C LYS A 174 11.58 15.03 0.24
N PRO A 175 10.79 14.92 1.31
CA PRO A 175 10.34 16.06 2.08
C PRO A 175 11.50 16.99 2.45
N GLY A 176 11.32 18.30 2.22
CA GLY A 176 12.34 19.31 2.46
C GLY A 176 13.31 19.55 1.30
N THR A 177 13.27 18.76 0.23
CA THR A 177 14.04 19.02 -0.99
C THR A 177 13.25 19.90 -1.96
N LYS A 178 13.94 20.53 -2.91
CA LYS A 178 13.30 21.39 -3.92
C LYS A 178 12.32 20.57 -4.79
N ALA A 179 11.14 21.14 -5.03
CA ALA A 179 10.22 20.72 -6.06
C ALA A 179 10.35 21.65 -7.29
N MET A 180 9.60 21.37 -8.34
CA MET A 180 9.69 22.10 -9.59
C MET A 180 8.30 22.55 -10.05
N LYS A 181 8.18 23.79 -10.52
CA LYS A 181 6.96 24.24 -11.18
C LYS A 181 6.84 23.59 -12.56
N ALA A 182 5.70 22.98 -12.85
CA ALA A 182 5.40 22.35 -14.14
C ALA A 182 5.10 23.41 -15.21
N ASP A 183 6.08 24.27 -15.50
CA ASP A 183 6.00 25.38 -16.45
C ASP A 183 7.33 25.47 -17.18
N TRP A 184 7.32 25.71 -18.51
CA TRP A 184 8.52 25.71 -19.35
C TRP A 184 9.59 26.70 -18.92
N ASP A 185 9.20 27.89 -18.54
CA ASP A 185 10.16 28.94 -18.16
C ASP A 185 10.55 28.85 -16.68
N LYS A 186 9.57 28.57 -15.79
CA LYS A 186 9.80 28.51 -14.35
C LYS A 186 10.59 27.27 -13.92
N SER A 187 10.51 26.18 -14.68
CA SER A 187 11.31 24.97 -14.40
C SER A 187 12.82 25.20 -14.57
N LYS A 188 13.22 26.20 -15.35
CA LYS A 188 14.64 26.56 -15.54
C LYS A 188 15.35 26.95 -14.24
N GLU A 189 14.62 27.54 -13.29
CA GLU A 189 15.16 27.85 -11.95
C GLU A 189 15.61 26.59 -11.20
N TYR A 190 14.83 25.50 -11.31
CA TYR A 190 15.22 24.22 -10.72
C TYR A 190 16.48 23.66 -11.39
N PHE A 191 16.55 23.69 -12.73
CA PHE A 191 17.68 23.14 -13.46
C PHE A 191 18.97 23.97 -13.28
N ALA A 192 18.85 25.28 -13.04
CA ALA A 192 20.00 26.11 -12.72
C ALA A 192 20.61 25.79 -11.34
N HIS A 193 19.79 25.25 -10.39
CA HIS A 193 20.20 24.96 -9.03
C HIS A 193 19.53 23.66 -8.54
N PRO A 194 19.86 22.48 -9.13
CA PRO A 194 19.06 21.24 -8.94
C PRO A 194 19.17 20.58 -7.56
N LYS A 195 20.12 20.96 -6.72
CA LYS A 195 20.26 20.46 -5.31
C LYS A 195 21.03 21.45 -4.46
#